data_b8248fcc8897f06f774fe5cdbf37b620
#
_entry.id   b8248fcc8897f06f774fe5cdbf37b620
#
_cell.length_a   1.000
_cell.length_b   1.000
_cell.length_c   1.000
_cell.angle_alpha   90.00
_cell.angle_beta   90.00
_cell.angle_gamma   90.00
#
_symmetry.space_group_name_H-M   'P 1'
#
loop_
_entity.id
_entity.type
_entity.pdbx_description
1 polymer ?
#
loop_
_entity_poly.entity_id
_entity_poly.type
_entity_poly.pdbx_seq_one_letter_code
_entity_poly.pdbx_strand_id
1 'polypeptide(L)'
;MEKEKLTDVPLHQIQIKDAFWDKYIRLVKDVILPYQWNTLNDNVKDAAPSHCIKNFKIAAGEAEGDFEGAVFQDTDVAKWLEAVAFTLDSSGRDEKLEKLADETIDLIGKAQCEDGYLNTYFTIKEPDRRWTNLKEGHELYTAGHMIEAAAAYYNATGKRKFLDIVSRFADLICETFGPEEGKCHGYPGHPEIELAPVSYTHLRAHETG
;
A
#
# COMPACT_ATOMS: atom_id res chain seq x y z
N MET A 1 9.29 -2.83 -39.64
CA MET A 1 9.18 -3.91 -38.65
C MET A 1 8.49 -3.29 -37.44
N GLU A 2 7.21 -3.56 -37.26
CA GLU A 2 6.52 -3.24 -36.01
C GLU A 2 7.20 -4.05 -34.91
N LYS A 3 7.66 -3.38 -33.87
CA LYS A 3 8.13 -4.08 -32.65
C LYS A 3 6.92 -4.74 -32.01
N GLU A 4 6.86 -6.07 -32.01
CA GLU A 4 5.87 -6.78 -31.18
C GLU A 4 5.98 -6.26 -29.75
N LYS A 5 4.89 -5.67 -29.26
CA LYS A 5 4.80 -5.16 -27.90
C LYS A 5 4.53 -6.36 -26.99
N LEU A 6 5.53 -6.78 -26.23
CA LEU A 6 5.34 -7.79 -25.18
C LEU A 6 4.41 -7.19 -24.13
N THR A 7 3.34 -7.89 -23.81
CA THR A 7 2.39 -7.54 -22.73
C THR A 7 2.38 -8.64 -21.71
N ASP A 8 2.35 -8.28 -20.43
CA ASP A 8 2.22 -9.23 -19.35
C ASP A 8 0.87 -9.96 -19.41
N VAL A 9 0.87 -11.22 -19.00
CA VAL A 9 -0.36 -12.00 -18.88
C VAL A 9 -1.00 -11.67 -17.53
N PRO A 10 -2.24 -11.13 -17.51
CA PRO A 10 -2.93 -10.83 -16.26
C PRO A 10 -3.11 -12.08 -15.40
N LEU A 11 -2.98 -11.95 -14.07
CA LEU A 11 -3.05 -13.08 -13.13
C LEU A 11 -4.37 -13.85 -13.23
N HIS A 12 -5.50 -13.17 -13.44
CA HIS A 12 -6.82 -13.83 -13.62
C HIS A 12 -6.91 -14.71 -14.85
N GLN A 13 -5.97 -14.59 -15.81
CA GLN A 13 -5.85 -15.47 -16.98
C GLN A 13 -4.93 -16.68 -16.73
N ILE A 14 -4.24 -16.71 -15.59
CA ILE A 14 -3.33 -17.77 -15.20
C ILE A 14 -4.05 -18.69 -14.22
N GLN A 15 -4.13 -19.97 -14.54
CA GLN A 15 -4.71 -20.96 -13.66
C GLN A 15 -3.63 -21.97 -13.23
N ILE A 16 -3.33 -21.98 -11.94
CA ILE A 16 -2.45 -22.98 -11.34
C ILE A 16 -3.33 -24.18 -10.93
N LYS A 17 -3.01 -25.36 -11.44
CA LYS A 17 -3.66 -26.64 -11.08
C LYS A 17 -2.59 -27.62 -10.67
N ASP A 18 -2.18 -27.54 -9.43
CA ASP A 18 -1.11 -28.34 -8.87
C ASP A 18 -1.40 -28.66 -7.39
N ALA A 19 -1.30 -29.94 -7.02
CA ALA A 19 -1.63 -30.37 -5.66
C ALA A 19 -0.77 -29.73 -4.56
N PHE A 20 0.43 -29.29 -4.90
CA PHE A 20 1.31 -28.57 -3.96
C PHE A 20 0.88 -27.09 -3.83
N TRP A 21 0.76 -26.35 -4.94
CA TRP A 21 0.45 -24.92 -4.91
C TRP A 21 -1.00 -24.64 -4.50
N ASP A 22 -1.97 -25.44 -4.91
CA ASP A 22 -3.37 -25.29 -4.50
C ASP A 22 -3.56 -25.25 -2.99
N LYS A 23 -2.74 -26.03 -2.26
CA LYS A 23 -2.75 -26.04 -0.79
C LYS A 23 -2.31 -24.70 -0.23
N TYR A 24 -1.24 -24.09 -0.77
CA TYR A 24 -0.71 -22.82 -0.29
C TYR A 24 -1.59 -21.64 -0.69
N ILE A 25 -2.17 -21.67 -1.89
CA ILE A 25 -3.12 -20.63 -2.34
C ILE A 25 -4.32 -20.57 -1.39
N ARG A 26 -4.90 -21.75 -1.07
CA ARG A 26 -5.99 -21.82 -0.08
C ARG A 26 -5.55 -21.41 1.31
N LEU A 27 -4.36 -21.81 1.76
CA LEU A 27 -3.82 -21.41 3.06
C LEU A 27 -3.70 -19.88 3.18
N VAL A 28 -3.19 -19.22 2.14
CA VAL A 28 -3.11 -17.75 2.12
C VAL A 28 -4.49 -17.14 2.23
N LYS A 29 -5.41 -17.53 1.36
CA LYS A 29 -6.76 -16.95 1.28
C LYS A 29 -7.57 -17.20 2.56
N ASP A 30 -7.62 -18.46 3.02
CA ASP A 30 -8.59 -18.88 4.03
C ASP A 30 -8.07 -18.74 5.46
N VAL A 31 -6.74 -18.66 5.66
CA VAL A 31 -6.12 -18.64 6.98
C VAL A 31 -5.22 -17.42 7.17
N ILE A 32 -4.23 -17.20 6.27
CA ILE A 32 -3.20 -16.18 6.50
C ILE A 32 -3.80 -14.78 6.42
N LEU A 33 -4.54 -14.44 5.37
CA LEU A 33 -5.14 -13.11 5.22
C LEU A 33 -6.10 -12.76 6.36
N PRO A 34 -7.04 -13.63 6.79
CA PRO A 34 -7.88 -13.37 7.95
C PRO A 34 -7.08 -13.24 9.26
N TYR A 35 -6.04 -14.06 9.44
CA TYR A 35 -5.19 -13.98 10.63
C TYR A 35 -4.41 -12.65 10.67
N GLN A 36 -3.78 -12.27 9.56
CA GLN A 36 -3.06 -11.00 9.46
C GLN A 36 -3.97 -9.81 9.69
N TRP A 37 -5.19 -9.83 9.13
CA TRP A 37 -6.18 -8.78 9.41
C TRP A 37 -6.49 -8.64 10.90
N ASN A 38 -6.69 -9.76 11.59
CA ASN A 38 -6.89 -9.73 13.04
C ASN A 38 -5.65 -9.21 13.79
N THR A 39 -4.45 -9.54 13.32
CA THR A 39 -3.19 -9.02 13.90
C THR A 39 -3.08 -7.50 13.71
N LEU A 40 -3.38 -6.98 12.51
CA LEU A 40 -3.37 -5.53 12.22
C LEU A 40 -4.36 -4.74 13.09
N ASN A 41 -5.43 -5.39 13.56
CA ASN A 41 -6.45 -4.83 14.45
C ASN A 41 -6.23 -5.15 15.93
N ASP A 42 -5.10 -5.74 16.31
CA ASP A 42 -4.78 -6.13 17.69
C ASP A 42 -5.77 -7.14 18.31
N ASN A 43 -6.45 -7.94 17.46
CA ASN A 43 -7.47 -8.91 17.88
C ASN A 43 -6.93 -10.33 18.11
N VAL A 44 -5.63 -10.55 17.97
CA VAL A 44 -5.02 -11.85 18.18
C VAL A 44 -4.53 -11.97 19.63
N LYS A 45 -5.15 -12.86 20.40
CA LYS A 45 -4.73 -13.13 21.76
C LYS A 45 -3.31 -13.73 21.75
N ASP A 46 -2.50 -13.31 22.70
CA ASP A 46 -1.12 -13.78 22.92
C ASP A 46 -0.12 -13.38 21.80
N ALA A 47 -0.52 -12.54 20.85
CA ALA A 47 0.38 -11.89 19.89
C ALA A 47 0.77 -10.49 20.39
N ALA A 48 1.96 -10.04 20.02
CA ALA A 48 2.35 -8.64 20.25
C ALA A 48 1.41 -7.73 19.42
N PRO A 49 0.91 -6.62 19.99
CA PRO A 49 0.04 -5.72 19.27
C PRO A 49 0.76 -5.06 18.09
N SER A 50 0.06 -4.97 16.97
CA SER A 50 0.54 -4.30 15.74
C SER A 50 0.35 -2.78 15.82
N HIS A 51 -0.76 -2.34 16.41
CA HIS A 51 -1.23 -0.95 16.43
C HIS A 51 -1.48 -0.34 15.03
N CYS A 52 -1.28 -1.08 13.93
CA CYS A 52 -1.30 -0.54 12.58
C CYS A 52 -2.62 0.16 12.24
N ILE A 53 -3.76 -0.55 12.37
CA ILE A 53 -5.08 0.04 12.08
C ILE A 53 -5.46 1.12 13.10
N LYS A 54 -5.03 0.98 14.35
CA LYS A 54 -5.22 2.01 15.38
C LYS A 54 -4.52 3.31 15.01
N ASN A 55 -3.27 3.26 14.53
CA ASN A 55 -2.54 4.43 14.07
C ASN A 55 -3.24 5.15 12.92
N PHE A 56 -3.77 4.41 11.93
CA PHE A 56 -4.59 5.00 10.86
C PHE A 56 -5.86 5.68 11.40
N LYS A 57 -6.55 5.07 12.37
CA LYS A 57 -7.73 5.69 13.00
C LYS A 57 -7.38 6.97 13.75
N ILE A 58 -6.22 7.01 14.44
CA ILE A 58 -5.75 8.23 15.12
C ILE A 58 -5.42 9.31 14.09
N ALA A 59 -4.67 8.99 13.03
CA ALA A 59 -4.34 9.93 11.96
C ALA A 59 -5.59 10.45 11.23
N ALA A 60 -6.63 9.62 11.11
CA ALA A 60 -7.93 9.98 10.52
C ALA A 60 -8.84 10.78 11.46
N GLY A 61 -8.46 10.99 12.74
CA GLY A 61 -9.30 11.62 13.75
C GLY A 61 -10.48 10.76 14.23
N GLU A 62 -10.46 9.46 13.97
CA GLU A 62 -11.49 8.50 14.40
C GLU A 62 -11.18 7.85 15.76
N ALA A 63 -9.97 8.05 16.26
CA ALA A 63 -9.56 7.59 17.59
C ALA A 63 -8.60 8.58 18.24
N GLU A 64 -8.51 8.55 19.57
CA GLU A 64 -7.54 9.32 20.35
C GLU A 64 -6.34 8.43 20.73
N GLY A 65 -5.16 9.02 20.90
CA GLY A 65 -3.94 8.36 21.37
C GLY A 65 -2.69 8.85 20.66
N ASP A 66 -1.57 8.19 20.96
CA ASP A 66 -0.29 8.41 20.32
C ASP A 66 0.02 7.31 19.32
N PHE A 67 1.00 7.54 18.45
CA PHE A 67 1.55 6.51 17.58
C PHE A 67 2.28 5.44 18.39
N GLU A 68 2.00 4.18 18.10
CA GLU A 68 2.65 3.01 18.71
C GLU A 68 3.17 2.07 17.59
N GLY A 69 4.32 1.44 17.81
CA GLY A 69 4.93 0.50 16.89
C GLY A 69 6.18 1.03 16.19
N ALA A 70 6.59 0.38 15.10
CA ALA A 70 7.74 0.75 14.30
C ALA A 70 7.43 1.94 13.37
N VAL A 71 8.42 2.77 13.05
CA VAL A 71 8.28 3.93 12.15
C VAL A 71 7.71 3.56 10.78
N PHE A 72 7.92 2.32 10.33
CA PHE A 72 7.42 1.77 9.06
C PHE A 72 6.14 0.93 9.22
N GLN A 73 5.42 1.03 10.35
CA GLN A 73 4.26 0.18 10.67
C GLN A 73 3.16 0.23 9.59
N ASP A 74 3.00 1.35 8.91
CA ASP A 74 2.02 1.52 7.84
C ASP A 74 2.21 0.55 6.66
N THR A 75 3.44 0.04 6.47
CA THR A 75 3.71 -0.92 5.38
C THR A 75 3.03 -2.26 5.58
N ASP A 76 2.66 -2.61 6.82
CA ASP A 76 2.00 -3.88 7.10
C ASP A 76 0.58 -3.92 6.51
N VAL A 77 -0.18 -2.82 6.61
CA VAL A 77 -1.49 -2.74 5.95
C VAL A 77 -1.36 -2.65 4.43
N ALA A 78 -0.35 -1.96 3.91
CA ALA A 78 -0.10 -1.91 2.48
C ALA A 78 0.17 -3.32 1.91
N LYS A 79 1.07 -4.08 2.52
CA LYS A 79 1.38 -5.47 2.14
C LYS A 79 0.17 -6.40 2.26
N TRP A 80 -0.66 -6.19 3.28
CA TRP A 80 -1.90 -6.95 3.41
C TRP A 80 -2.87 -6.62 2.27
N LEU A 81 -3.06 -5.34 1.92
CA LEU A 81 -3.91 -4.92 0.79
C LEU A 81 -3.40 -5.47 -0.55
N GLU A 82 -2.09 -5.48 -0.76
CA GLU A 82 -1.47 -6.06 -1.95
C GLU A 82 -1.74 -7.57 -2.04
N ALA A 83 -1.57 -8.30 -0.94
CA ALA A 83 -1.87 -9.73 -0.88
C ALA A 83 -3.37 -10.02 -1.09
N VAL A 84 -4.26 -9.17 -0.58
CA VAL A 84 -5.70 -9.21 -0.88
C VAL A 84 -5.94 -9.02 -2.37
N ALA A 85 -5.32 -8.02 -2.99
CA ALA A 85 -5.46 -7.72 -4.41
C ALA A 85 -5.05 -8.93 -5.27
N PHE A 86 -3.87 -9.51 -5.04
CA PHE A 86 -3.43 -10.70 -5.74
C PHE A 86 -4.34 -11.92 -5.52
N THR A 87 -4.93 -12.04 -4.33
CA THR A 87 -5.89 -13.10 -4.04
C THR A 87 -7.19 -12.93 -4.82
N LEU A 88 -7.72 -11.70 -4.89
CA LEU A 88 -8.91 -11.37 -5.67
C LEU A 88 -8.70 -11.59 -7.17
N ASP A 89 -7.53 -11.22 -7.70
CA ASP A 89 -7.21 -11.39 -9.12
C ASP A 89 -7.02 -12.86 -9.50
N SER A 90 -6.29 -13.64 -8.69
CA SER A 90 -5.95 -15.03 -9.00
C SER A 90 -7.04 -16.06 -8.64
N SER A 91 -7.80 -15.83 -7.57
CA SER A 91 -8.78 -16.79 -7.03
C SER A 91 -10.23 -16.43 -7.33
N GLY A 92 -10.46 -15.33 -8.03
CA GLY A 92 -11.77 -14.76 -8.32
C GLY A 92 -12.33 -13.93 -7.17
N ARG A 93 -13.40 -13.23 -7.51
CA ARG A 93 -14.01 -12.22 -6.63
C ARG A 93 -14.51 -12.83 -5.31
N ASP A 94 -14.10 -12.21 -4.20
CA ASP A 94 -14.58 -12.49 -2.84
C ASP A 94 -15.13 -11.18 -2.26
N GLU A 95 -16.46 -11.06 -2.25
CA GLU A 95 -17.16 -9.82 -1.86
C GLU A 95 -16.86 -9.39 -0.42
N LYS A 96 -16.61 -10.34 0.48
CA LYS A 96 -16.29 -10.03 1.89
C LYS A 96 -14.88 -9.47 2.01
N LEU A 97 -13.94 -10.10 1.34
CA LEU A 97 -12.54 -9.66 1.34
C LEU A 97 -12.38 -8.33 0.63
N GLU A 98 -13.07 -8.15 -0.52
CA GLU A 98 -13.09 -6.90 -1.28
C GLU A 98 -13.69 -5.76 -0.45
N LYS A 99 -14.81 -5.98 0.24
CA LYS A 99 -15.43 -4.99 1.12
C LYS A 99 -14.48 -4.58 2.25
N LEU A 100 -13.79 -5.54 2.87
CA LEU A 100 -12.84 -5.27 3.93
C LEU A 100 -11.67 -4.42 3.45
N ALA A 101 -11.16 -4.70 2.24
CA ALA A 101 -10.16 -3.87 1.60
C ALA A 101 -10.66 -2.45 1.30
N ASP A 102 -11.89 -2.31 0.76
CA ASP A 102 -12.50 -1.00 0.51
C ASP A 102 -12.61 -0.16 1.80
N GLU A 103 -13.10 -0.74 2.90
CA GLU A 103 -13.20 -0.07 4.20
C GLU A 103 -11.82 0.35 4.74
N THR A 104 -10.80 -0.47 4.49
CA THR A 104 -9.41 -0.15 4.87
C THR A 104 -8.85 1.00 4.02
N ILE A 105 -9.10 0.98 2.71
CA ILE A 105 -8.71 2.06 1.79
C ILE A 105 -9.43 3.37 2.15
N ASP A 106 -10.68 3.31 2.58
CA ASP A 106 -11.43 4.46 3.06
C ASP A 106 -10.77 5.09 4.29
N LEU A 107 -10.32 4.26 5.23
CA LEU A 107 -9.59 4.70 6.41
C LEU A 107 -8.23 5.33 6.04
N ILE A 108 -7.49 4.73 5.13
CA ILE A 108 -6.22 5.27 4.62
C ILE A 108 -6.45 6.66 3.99
N GLY A 109 -7.50 6.79 3.17
CA GLY A 109 -7.84 8.07 2.54
C GLY A 109 -8.21 9.16 3.54
N LYS A 110 -8.88 8.82 4.65
CA LYS A 110 -9.18 9.77 5.73
C LYS A 110 -7.94 10.17 6.54
N ALA A 111 -6.96 9.27 6.66
CA ALA A 111 -5.70 9.53 7.35
C ALA A 111 -4.71 10.38 6.52
N GLN A 112 -4.96 10.54 5.20
CA GLN A 112 -4.11 11.34 4.33
C GLN A 112 -4.26 12.83 4.66
N CYS A 113 -3.14 13.52 4.80
CA CYS A 113 -3.11 14.97 5.03
C CYS A 113 -3.62 15.76 3.81
N GLU A 114 -4.01 17.02 4.02
CA GLU A 114 -4.53 17.89 2.95
C GLU A 114 -3.53 18.11 1.81
N ASP A 115 -2.24 18.15 2.13
CA ASP A 115 -1.13 18.27 1.17
C ASP A 115 -0.83 16.97 0.40
N GLY A 116 -1.55 15.88 0.67
CA GLY A 116 -1.34 14.57 0.06
C GLY A 116 -0.38 13.66 0.81
N TYR A 117 0.26 14.13 1.89
CA TYR A 117 1.18 13.32 2.69
C TYR A 117 0.46 12.13 3.36
N LEU A 118 1.09 10.96 3.35
CA LEU A 118 0.52 9.74 3.90
C LEU A 118 1.58 8.93 4.66
N ASN A 119 1.63 9.10 5.97
CA ASN A 119 2.45 8.32 6.90
C ASN A 119 1.97 8.60 8.31
N THR A 120 1.53 7.59 9.05
CA THR A 120 0.90 7.79 10.37
C THR A 120 1.89 8.20 11.43
N TYR A 121 3.14 7.71 11.39
CA TYR A 121 4.17 8.08 12.35
C TYR A 121 4.45 9.59 12.33
N PHE A 122 4.76 10.13 11.16
CA PHE A 122 5.06 11.56 11.05
C PHE A 122 3.81 12.44 11.15
N THR A 123 2.62 11.93 10.85
CA THR A 123 1.38 12.68 11.06
C THR A 123 1.03 12.83 12.54
N ILE A 124 1.23 11.77 13.34
CA ILE A 124 0.82 11.75 14.75
C ILE A 124 1.95 12.24 15.66
N LYS A 125 3.17 11.73 15.46
CA LYS A 125 4.25 11.83 16.46
C LYS A 125 5.29 12.88 16.16
N GLU A 126 5.70 13.04 14.90
CA GLU A 126 6.79 13.94 14.51
C GLU A 126 6.47 14.74 13.23
N PRO A 127 5.38 15.54 13.20
CA PRO A 127 4.94 16.22 11.98
C PRO A 127 5.98 17.21 11.42
N ASP A 128 6.78 17.82 12.28
CA ASP A 128 7.83 18.78 11.88
C ASP A 128 9.11 18.11 11.36
N ARG A 129 9.16 16.78 11.37
CA ARG A 129 10.34 16.01 10.98
C ARG A 129 10.19 15.22 9.69
N ARG A 130 9.15 15.49 8.93
CA ARG A 130 8.97 14.90 7.59
C ARG A 130 10.21 15.12 6.73
N TRP A 131 10.64 14.10 6.00
CA TRP A 131 11.77 14.14 5.04
C TRP A 131 13.15 14.43 5.62
N THR A 132 13.30 14.55 6.95
CA THR A 132 14.59 14.90 7.58
C THR A 132 15.56 13.73 7.71
N ASN A 133 15.06 12.49 7.68
CA ASN A 133 15.87 11.29 7.77
C ASN A 133 15.34 10.20 6.83
N LEU A 134 15.70 10.29 5.55
CA LEU A 134 15.19 9.42 4.49
C LEU A 134 15.55 7.95 4.69
N LYS A 135 16.63 7.65 5.41
CA LYS A 135 17.08 6.28 5.67
C LYS A 135 16.25 5.60 6.75
N GLU A 136 16.22 6.19 7.94
CA GLU A 136 15.60 5.56 9.12
C GLU A 136 14.12 5.94 9.29
N GLY A 137 13.67 7.03 8.66
CA GLY A 137 12.27 7.47 8.68
C GLY A 137 11.34 6.64 7.80
N HIS A 138 11.88 5.90 6.84
CA HIS A 138 11.15 4.97 5.97
C HIS A 138 9.94 5.60 5.22
N GLU A 139 9.91 6.92 5.05
CA GLU A 139 8.78 7.61 4.41
C GLU A 139 8.60 7.18 2.95
N LEU A 140 9.70 7.18 2.17
CA LEU A 140 9.69 6.74 0.77
C LEU A 140 9.49 5.21 0.64
N TYR A 141 9.97 4.42 1.60
CA TYR A 141 9.70 2.98 1.67
C TYR A 141 8.20 2.71 1.87
N THR A 142 7.58 3.44 2.81
CA THR A 142 6.13 3.36 3.05
C THR A 142 5.33 3.79 1.82
N ALA A 143 5.75 4.89 1.17
CA ALA A 143 5.12 5.35 -0.06
C ALA A 143 5.19 4.30 -1.18
N GLY A 144 6.34 3.64 -1.36
CA GLY A 144 6.52 2.57 -2.34
C GLY A 144 5.51 1.44 -2.14
N HIS A 145 5.42 0.87 -0.92
CA HIS A 145 4.46 -0.19 -0.62
C HIS A 145 2.99 0.23 -0.81
N MET A 146 2.65 1.47 -0.45
CA MET A 146 1.28 1.98 -0.69
C MET A 146 0.96 2.07 -2.18
N ILE A 147 1.91 2.53 -3.01
CA ILE A 147 1.74 2.65 -4.46
C ILE A 147 1.61 1.25 -5.11
N GLU A 148 2.45 0.29 -4.72
CA GLU A 148 2.38 -1.09 -5.21
C GLU A 148 1.04 -1.74 -4.88
N ALA A 149 0.60 -1.63 -3.62
CA ALA A 149 -0.69 -2.14 -3.18
C ALA A 149 -1.86 -1.50 -3.96
N ALA A 150 -1.80 -0.19 -4.22
CA ALA A 150 -2.83 0.52 -4.97
C ALA A 150 -2.87 0.09 -6.45
N ALA A 151 -1.70 -0.12 -7.07
CA ALA A 151 -1.60 -0.63 -8.44
C ALA A 151 -2.17 -2.06 -8.53
N ALA A 152 -1.79 -2.94 -7.60
CA ALA A 152 -2.32 -4.30 -7.53
C ALA A 152 -3.85 -4.32 -7.33
N TYR A 153 -4.36 -3.47 -6.43
CA TYR A 153 -5.80 -3.40 -6.14
C TYR A 153 -6.61 -2.87 -7.32
N TYR A 154 -6.09 -1.86 -8.03
CA TYR A 154 -6.70 -1.36 -9.25
C TYR A 154 -6.74 -2.43 -10.35
N ASN A 155 -5.64 -3.14 -10.58
CA ASN A 155 -5.58 -4.23 -11.56
C ASN A 155 -6.59 -5.35 -11.26
N ALA A 156 -6.75 -5.70 -9.98
CA ALA A 156 -7.65 -6.77 -9.55
C ALA A 156 -9.13 -6.37 -9.60
N THR A 157 -9.47 -5.11 -9.34
CA THR A 157 -10.85 -4.68 -9.09
C THR A 157 -11.37 -3.60 -10.04
N GLY A 158 -10.50 -2.86 -10.71
CA GLY A 158 -10.83 -1.67 -11.49
C GLY A 158 -11.19 -0.43 -10.63
N LYS A 159 -11.11 -0.52 -9.30
CA LYS A 159 -11.49 0.57 -8.39
C LYS A 159 -10.34 1.56 -8.21
N ARG A 160 -10.57 2.82 -8.55
CA ARG A 160 -9.54 3.88 -8.57
C ARG A 160 -9.19 4.49 -7.21
N LYS A 161 -10.07 4.38 -6.22
CA LYS A 161 -9.96 5.16 -4.98
C LYS A 161 -8.58 5.10 -4.32
N PHE A 162 -8.01 3.91 -4.20
CA PHE A 162 -6.67 3.77 -3.61
C PHE A 162 -5.59 4.37 -4.50
N LEU A 163 -5.71 4.18 -5.81
CA LEU A 163 -4.80 4.78 -6.79
C LEU A 163 -4.84 6.32 -6.71
N ASP A 164 -6.02 6.93 -6.55
CA ASP A 164 -6.18 8.37 -6.43
C ASP A 164 -5.55 8.92 -5.12
N ILE A 165 -5.68 8.18 -4.01
CA ILE A 165 -5.03 8.51 -2.73
C ILE A 165 -3.50 8.53 -2.90
N VAL A 166 -2.92 7.45 -3.43
CA VAL A 166 -1.46 7.37 -3.58
C VAL A 166 -0.92 8.28 -4.66
N SER A 167 -1.74 8.67 -5.66
CA SER A 167 -1.35 9.66 -6.66
C SER A 167 -1.06 11.02 -6.04
N ARG A 168 -1.88 11.47 -5.11
CA ARG A 168 -1.64 12.71 -4.36
C ARG A 168 -0.34 12.64 -3.55
N PHE A 169 -0.05 11.48 -2.98
CA PHE A 169 1.20 11.29 -2.26
C PHE A 169 2.41 11.27 -3.20
N ALA A 170 2.31 10.62 -4.34
CA ALA A 170 3.34 10.62 -5.38
C ALA A 170 3.60 12.03 -5.95
N ASP A 171 2.55 12.81 -6.18
CA ASP A 171 2.66 14.20 -6.64
C ASP A 171 3.43 15.06 -5.60
N LEU A 172 3.10 14.94 -4.31
CA LEU A 172 3.83 15.60 -3.22
C LEU A 172 5.32 15.18 -3.19
N ILE A 173 5.62 13.90 -3.38
CA ILE A 173 7.01 13.42 -3.44
C ILE A 173 7.74 14.06 -4.62
N CYS A 174 7.13 14.13 -5.80
CA CYS A 174 7.71 14.78 -6.98
C CYS A 174 7.90 16.30 -6.79
N GLU A 175 7.04 16.94 -6.02
CA GLU A 175 7.19 18.37 -5.64
C GLU A 175 8.31 18.58 -4.62
N THR A 176 8.46 17.64 -3.68
CA THR A 176 9.43 17.71 -2.58
C THR A 176 10.85 17.41 -3.03
N PHE A 177 11.04 16.41 -3.88
CA PHE A 177 12.36 15.92 -4.27
C PHE A 177 12.73 16.33 -5.69
N GLY A 178 14.00 16.64 -5.91
CA GLY A 178 14.53 16.96 -7.24
C GLY A 178 15.88 17.66 -7.18
N PRO A 179 16.50 17.89 -8.33
CA PRO A 179 17.77 18.60 -8.42
C PRO A 179 17.64 20.13 -8.34
N GLU A 180 16.42 20.66 -8.39
CA GLU A 180 16.15 22.09 -8.43
C GLU A 180 16.41 22.74 -7.07
N GLU A 181 16.71 24.06 -7.09
CA GLU A 181 16.90 24.85 -5.88
C GLU A 181 15.62 24.84 -5.02
N GLY A 182 15.79 24.59 -3.72
CA GLY A 182 14.68 24.56 -2.75
C GLY A 182 14.05 23.16 -2.57
N LYS A 183 14.39 22.19 -3.42
CA LYS A 183 13.93 20.81 -3.25
C LYS A 183 14.86 20.01 -2.34
N CYS A 184 14.32 18.95 -1.78
CA CYS A 184 15.07 17.98 -0.98
C CYS A 184 16.00 17.16 -1.89
N HIS A 185 17.30 17.16 -1.59
CA HIS A 185 18.30 16.35 -2.27
C HIS A 185 18.62 15.15 -1.38
N GLY A 186 18.30 13.94 -1.82
CA GLY A 186 18.56 12.73 -1.05
C GLY A 186 18.18 11.48 -1.79
N TYR A 187 18.55 10.36 -1.20
CA TYR A 187 18.25 9.02 -1.71
C TYR A 187 17.39 8.28 -0.70
N PRO A 188 16.42 7.46 -1.15
CA PRO A 188 15.66 6.61 -0.25
C PRO A 188 16.59 5.62 0.47
N GLY A 189 16.26 5.28 1.71
CA GLY A 189 17.00 4.26 2.46
C GLY A 189 16.80 2.84 1.91
N HIS A 190 15.74 2.65 1.12
CA HIS A 190 15.34 1.39 0.48
C HIS A 190 14.89 1.62 -0.96
N PRO A 191 15.13 0.66 -1.89
CA PRO A 191 14.80 0.81 -3.31
C PRO A 191 13.30 0.66 -3.62
N GLU A 192 12.45 0.44 -2.65
CA GLU A 192 11.02 0.19 -2.81
C GLU A 192 10.30 1.27 -3.63
N ILE A 193 10.63 2.53 -3.37
CA ILE A 193 10.07 3.66 -4.12
C ILE A 193 10.52 3.68 -5.59
N GLU A 194 11.58 2.98 -5.95
CA GLU A 194 12.05 2.92 -7.34
C GLU A 194 11.26 1.89 -8.16
N LEU A 195 10.76 0.83 -7.52
CA LEU A 195 9.95 -0.22 -8.14
C LEU A 195 8.50 0.24 -8.37
N ALA A 196 7.92 0.85 -7.35
CA ALA A 196 6.52 1.25 -7.33
C ALA A 196 6.11 2.20 -8.48
N PRO A 197 6.88 3.27 -8.83
CA PRO A 197 6.53 4.12 -9.96
C PRO A 197 6.52 3.41 -11.32
N VAL A 198 7.24 2.31 -11.48
CA VAL A 198 7.22 1.55 -12.75
C VAL A 198 5.84 0.92 -12.95
N SER A 199 5.30 0.25 -11.94
CA SER A 199 3.95 -0.31 -11.97
C SER A 199 2.89 0.78 -12.14
N TYR A 200 3.03 1.90 -11.45
CA TYR A 200 2.13 3.05 -11.50
C TYR A 200 2.14 3.78 -12.85
N THR A 201 3.32 4.02 -13.44
CA THR A 201 3.44 4.70 -14.75
C THR A 201 2.87 3.86 -15.88
N HIS A 202 2.98 2.55 -15.82
CA HIS A 202 2.32 1.65 -16.77
C HIS A 202 0.79 1.83 -16.72
N LEU A 203 0.18 1.94 -15.54
CA LEU A 203 -1.25 2.17 -15.40
C LEU A 203 -1.67 3.53 -15.98
N ARG A 204 -0.97 4.63 -15.62
CA ARG A 204 -1.27 5.97 -16.15
C ARG A 204 -1.08 6.07 -17.66
N ALA A 205 -0.08 5.41 -18.24
CA ALA A 205 0.15 5.42 -19.68
C ALA A 205 -0.99 4.72 -20.45
N HIS A 206 -1.66 3.75 -19.87
CA HIS A 206 -2.82 3.09 -20.50
C HIS A 206 -4.10 3.93 -20.40
N GLU A 207 -4.22 4.85 -19.45
CA GLU A 207 -5.39 5.72 -19.27
C GLU A 207 -5.36 6.95 -20.22
N THR A 208 -4.17 7.38 -20.64
CA THR A 208 -3.99 8.58 -21.49
C THR A 208 -3.93 8.28 -23.00
N GLY A 209 -3.99 7.05 -23.39
CA GLY A 209 -3.98 6.58 -24.79
C GLY A 209 -5.35 6.25 -25.31
#